data_9ad6e4c7a4bfa5015d54632842a269f8
#
_entry.id   9ad6e4c7a4bfa5015d54632842a269f8
#
_cell.length_a   1.000
_cell.length_b   1.000
_cell.length_c   1.000
_cell.angle_alpha   90.00
_cell.angle_beta   90.00
_cell.angle_gamma   90.00
#
_symmetry.space_group_name_H-M   'P 1'
#
loop_
_entity.id
_entity.type
_entity.pdbx_description
1 polymer ?
#
loop_
_entity_poly.entity_id
_entity_poly.type
_entity_poly.pdbx_seq_one_letter_code
_entity_poly.pdbx_strand_id
1 'polypeptide(L)'
;MIEKIDILKGIHPGLFLQRELHQRQLKSGPFAKSIGEHPQTLSAIIHGRRSMNIPLSLRIEESLGLEEGLLMTLQIYYDIAQEKQKHNKELRPDLSKFRRSLFWDTSFENINFSTHSQYVINRVFERGNEEEIQETIRFYGREQILQSIYPLNEPF
;
A
#
# COMPACT_ATOMS: atom_id res chain seq x y z
N MET A 1 -0.99 -14.37 12.31
CA MET A 1 -1.79 -13.17 11.94
C MET A 1 -1.14 -11.86 12.36
N ILE A 2 -0.71 -11.72 13.60
CA ILE A 2 -0.12 -10.46 14.11
C ILE A 2 1.06 -10.00 13.24
N GLU A 3 1.97 -10.89 12.87
CA GLU A 3 3.11 -10.59 12.01
C GLU A 3 2.69 -10.12 10.59
N LYS A 4 1.67 -10.73 10.00
CA LYS A 4 1.14 -10.31 8.69
C LYS A 4 0.52 -8.92 8.76
N ILE A 5 -0.24 -8.65 9.82
CA ILE A 5 -0.87 -7.35 10.03
C ILE A 5 0.19 -6.27 10.20
N ASP A 6 1.26 -6.53 10.94
CA ASP A 6 2.33 -5.54 11.15
C ASP A 6 3.02 -5.16 9.84
N ILE A 7 3.21 -6.10 8.93
CA ILE A 7 3.78 -5.82 7.61
C ILE A 7 2.79 -5.04 6.73
N LEU A 8 1.49 -5.29 6.87
CA LEU A 8 0.45 -4.74 6.00
C LEU A 8 -0.18 -3.44 6.54
N LYS A 9 0.22 -2.97 7.72
CA LYS A 9 -0.28 -1.70 8.31
C LYS A 9 -0.05 -0.54 7.34
N GLY A 10 -1.10 0.24 7.09
CA GLY A 10 -1.07 1.38 6.19
C GLY A 10 -1.31 1.06 4.72
N ILE A 11 -1.55 -0.21 4.39
CA ILE A 11 -1.95 -0.65 3.04
C ILE A 11 -3.46 -0.71 2.96
N HIS A 12 -4.05 -0.12 1.91
CA HIS A 12 -5.49 -0.20 1.68
C HIS A 12 -5.91 -1.67 1.49
N PRO A 13 -6.98 -2.15 2.13
CA PRO A 13 -7.41 -3.54 2.00
C PRO A 13 -7.77 -3.93 0.57
N GLY A 14 -8.17 -2.97 -0.26
CA GLY A 14 -8.42 -3.19 -1.69
C GLY A 14 -7.17 -3.63 -2.46
N LEU A 15 -6.00 -3.07 -2.13
CA LEU A 15 -4.73 -3.48 -2.72
C LEU A 15 -4.36 -4.90 -2.31
N PHE A 16 -4.54 -5.23 -1.03
CA PHE A 16 -4.35 -6.59 -0.54
C PHE A 16 -5.28 -7.58 -1.27
N LEU A 17 -6.56 -7.23 -1.38
CA LEU A 17 -7.54 -8.05 -2.11
C LEU A 17 -7.15 -8.25 -3.58
N GLN A 18 -6.72 -7.19 -4.24
CA GLN A 18 -6.27 -7.28 -5.64
C GLN A 18 -5.16 -8.31 -5.82
N ARG A 19 -4.18 -8.33 -4.90
CA ARG A 19 -3.09 -9.30 -4.91
C ARG A 19 -3.56 -10.71 -4.64
N GLU A 20 -4.47 -10.90 -3.68
CA GLU A 20 -5.06 -12.20 -3.39
C GLU A 20 -5.81 -12.76 -4.58
N LEU A 21 -6.60 -11.94 -5.27
CA LEU A 21 -7.30 -12.35 -6.49
C LEU A 21 -6.32 -12.70 -7.62
N HIS A 22 -5.29 -11.88 -7.80
CA HIS A 22 -4.26 -12.12 -8.81
C HIS A 22 -3.53 -13.45 -8.58
N GLN A 23 -3.07 -13.70 -7.35
CA GLN A 23 -2.39 -14.96 -6.99
C GLN A 23 -3.27 -16.19 -7.22
N ARG A 24 -4.58 -16.04 -7.08
CA ARG A 24 -5.56 -17.12 -7.30
C ARG A 24 -6.09 -17.17 -8.74
N GLN A 25 -5.61 -16.29 -9.60
CA GLN A 25 -6.06 -16.16 -10.99
C GLN A 25 -7.57 -15.90 -11.10
N LEU A 26 -8.12 -15.13 -10.16
CA LEU A 26 -9.53 -14.75 -10.11
C LEU A 26 -9.70 -13.34 -10.66
N LYS A 27 -10.68 -13.18 -11.57
CA LYS A 27 -11.06 -11.85 -12.08
C LYS A 27 -12.01 -11.17 -11.10
N SER A 28 -11.83 -9.87 -10.87
CA SER A 28 -12.58 -9.10 -9.88
C SER A 28 -14.09 -9.05 -10.20
N GLY A 29 -14.47 -8.89 -11.46
CA GLY A 29 -15.87 -8.84 -11.86
C GLY A 29 -16.65 -10.11 -11.55
N PRO A 30 -16.24 -11.28 -12.06
CA PRO A 30 -16.85 -12.55 -11.71
C PRO A 30 -16.80 -12.89 -10.22
N PHE A 31 -15.69 -12.53 -9.55
CA PHE A 31 -15.58 -12.72 -8.10
C PHE A 31 -16.62 -11.90 -7.34
N ALA A 32 -16.80 -10.62 -7.69
CA ALA A 32 -17.81 -9.76 -7.08
C ALA A 32 -19.21 -10.39 -7.19
N LYS A 33 -19.58 -10.85 -8.36
CA LYS A 33 -20.86 -11.53 -8.60
C LYS A 33 -21.00 -12.78 -7.74
N SER A 34 -19.93 -13.56 -7.58
CA SER A 34 -19.95 -14.80 -6.79
C SER A 34 -20.25 -14.58 -5.31
N ILE A 35 -19.91 -13.41 -4.77
CA ILE A 35 -20.18 -13.05 -3.38
C ILE A 35 -21.40 -12.12 -3.23
N GLY A 36 -22.17 -11.91 -4.29
CA GLY A 36 -23.37 -11.08 -4.25
C GLY A 36 -23.11 -9.58 -4.19
N GLU A 37 -21.99 -9.11 -4.76
CA GLU A 37 -21.63 -7.70 -4.77
C GLU A 37 -21.60 -7.17 -6.21
N HIS A 38 -21.82 -5.86 -6.36
CA HIS A 38 -21.71 -5.21 -7.66
C HIS A 38 -20.23 -5.09 -8.08
N PRO A 39 -19.87 -5.43 -9.33
CA PRO A 39 -18.50 -5.29 -9.82
C PRO A 39 -17.92 -3.88 -9.66
N GLN A 40 -18.74 -2.84 -9.85
CA GLN A 40 -18.30 -1.46 -9.67
C GLN A 40 -17.92 -1.13 -8.21
N THR A 41 -18.66 -1.67 -7.25
CA THR A 41 -18.36 -1.50 -5.83
C THR A 41 -17.04 -2.14 -5.49
N LEU A 42 -16.83 -3.39 -5.91
CA LEU A 42 -15.57 -4.08 -5.65
C LEU A 42 -14.39 -3.41 -6.35
N SER A 43 -14.58 -2.98 -7.60
CA SER A 43 -13.56 -2.22 -8.34
C SER A 43 -13.18 -0.92 -7.63
N ALA A 44 -14.14 -0.18 -7.11
CA ALA A 44 -13.87 1.04 -6.36
C ALA A 44 -13.04 0.78 -5.09
N ILE A 45 -13.29 -0.33 -4.39
CA ILE A 45 -12.52 -0.75 -3.22
C ILE A 45 -11.11 -1.17 -3.62
N ILE A 46 -10.97 -2.00 -4.65
CA ILE A 46 -9.67 -2.45 -5.16
C ILE A 46 -8.77 -1.28 -5.54
N HIS A 47 -9.34 -0.22 -6.13
CA HIS A 47 -8.60 0.98 -6.53
C HIS A 47 -8.50 2.05 -5.43
N GLY A 48 -8.92 1.73 -4.20
CA GLY A 48 -8.79 2.63 -3.05
C GLY A 48 -9.75 3.81 -3.04
N ARG A 49 -10.75 3.84 -3.92
CA ARG A 49 -11.75 4.92 -3.98
C ARG A 49 -12.89 4.75 -2.99
N ARG A 50 -13.04 3.59 -2.43
CA ARG A 50 -14.08 3.26 -1.46
C ARG A 50 -13.52 2.38 -0.35
N SER A 51 -13.99 2.63 0.87
CA SER A 51 -13.61 1.84 2.04
C SER A 51 -14.28 0.48 2.06
N MET A 52 -13.58 -0.51 2.63
CA MET A 52 -14.16 -1.81 2.97
C MET A 52 -15.18 -1.63 4.09
N ASN A 53 -16.23 -2.43 4.08
CA ASN A 53 -17.20 -2.50 5.18
C ASN A 53 -17.29 -3.91 5.75
N ILE A 54 -17.87 -4.03 6.94
CA ILE A 54 -17.91 -5.31 7.68
C ILE A 54 -18.66 -6.40 6.89
N PRO A 55 -19.89 -6.17 6.37
CA PRO A 55 -20.60 -7.23 5.67
C PRO A 55 -19.84 -7.76 4.45
N LEU A 56 -19.25 -6.87 3.67
CA LEU A 56 -18.48 -7.25 2.48
C LEU A 56 -17.18 -7.96 2.86
N SER A 57 -16.47 -7.45 3.88
CA SER A 57 -15.23 -8.09 4.34
C SER A 57 -15.45 -9.53 4.76
N LEU A 58 -16.52 -9.81 5.49
CA LEU A 58 -16.85 -11.17 5.92
C LEU A 58 -17.13 -12.10 4.74
N ARG A 59 -17.86 -11.64 3.73
CA ARG A 59 -18.14 -12.43 2.52
C ARG A 59 -16.87 -12.74 1.74
N ILE A 60 -15.97 -11.78 1.61
CA ILE A 60 -14.68 -11.95 0.94
C ILE A 60 -13.80 -12.92 1.72
N GLU A 61 -13.67 -12.73 3.01
CA GLU A 61 -12.84 -13.56 3.89
C GLU A 61 -13.30 -15.01 3.87
N GLU A 62 -14.61 -15.25 3.95
CA GLU A 62 -15.19 -16.58 3.86
C GLU A 62 -14.90 -17.22 2.49
N SER A 63 -15.13 -16.48 1.42
CA SER A 63 -14.94 -16.98 0.04
C SER A 63 -13.49 -17.33 -0.25
N LEU A 64 -12.53 -16.55 0.24
CA LEU A 64 -11.11 -16.75 -0.01
C LEU A 64 -10.38 -17.53 1.08
N GLY A 65 -11.07 -17.95 2.14
CA GLY A 65 -10.47 -18.65 3.26
C GLY A 65 -9.49 -17.78 4.05
N LEU A 66 -9.74 -16.49 4.11
CA LEU A 66 -8.95 -15.54 4.88
C LEU A 66 -9.42 -15.50 6.33
N GLU A 67 -8.55 -15.03 7.20
CA GLU A 67 -8.88 -14.89 8.61
C GLU A 67 -9.92 -13.81 8.85
N GLU A 68 -10.92 -14.11 9.68
CA GLU A 68 -11.98 -13.17 10.04
C GLU A 68 -11.42 -11.91 10.69
N GLY A 69 -11.84 -10.77 10.19
CA GLY A 69 -11.41 -9.45 10.68
C GLY A 69 -10.16 -8.90 10.01
N LEU A 70 -9.47 -9.67 9.16
CA LEU A 70 -8.24 -9.23 8.50
C LEU A 70 -8.48 -7.96 7.67
N LEU A 71 -9.47 -7.96 6.79
CA LEU A 71 -9.70 -6.83 5.87
C LEU A 71 -10.13 -5.56 6.62
N MET A 72 -10.98 -5.67 7.63
CA MET A 72 -11.37 -4.51 8.44
C MET A 72 -10.23 -4.00 9.32
N THR A 73 -9.37 -4.87 9.81
CA THR A 73 -8.16 -4.44 10.52
C THR A 73 -7.24 -3.64 9.61
N LEU A 74 -7.05 -4.08 8.38
CA LEU A 74 -6.28 -3.32 7.38
C LEU A 74 -6.94 -1.97 7.06
N GLN A 75 -8.26 -1.92 6.96
CA GLN A 75 -8.99 -0.67 6.72
C GLN A 75 -8.77 0.34 7.85
N ILE A 76 -8.83 -0.10 9.10
CA ILE A 76 -8.62 0.78 10.26
C ILE A 76 -7.20 1.34 10.26
N TYR A 77 -6.18 0.51 10.05
CA TYR A 77 -4.80 0.98 10.00
C TYR A 77 -4.54 1.92 8.83
N TYR A 78 -5.17 1.67 7.67
CA TYR A 78 -5.12 2.57 6.54
C TYR A 78 -5.71 3.93 6.89
N ASP A 79 -6.90 3.96 7.47
CA ASP A 79 -7.58 5.20 7.85
C ASP A 79 -6.77 6.00 8.87
N ILE A 80 -6.16 5.33 9.85
CA ILE A 80 -5.26 5.97 10.82
C ILE A 80 -4.05 6.58 10.12
N ALA A 81 -3.43 5.87 9.19
CA ALA A 81 -2.27 6.37 8.44
C ALA A 81 -2.64 7.60 7.60
N GLN A 82 -3.81 7.58 6.94
CA GLN A 82 -4.30 8.71 6.16
C GLN A 82 -4.54 9.93 7.05
N GLU A 83 -5.13 9.75 8.21
CA GLU A 83 -5.39 10.84 9.16
C GLU A 83 -4.08 11.46 9.66
N LYS A 84 -3.08 10.64 9.99
CA LYS A 84 -1.75 11.13 10.38
C LYS A 84 -1.07 11.93 9.26
N GLN A 85 -1.19 11.48 8.00
CA GLN A 85 -0.60 12.19 6.86
C GLN A 85 -1.25 13.55 6.60
N LYS A 86 -2.54 13.71 6.88
CA LYS A 86 -3.21 15.03 6.78
C LYS A 86 -2.62 16.06 7.73
N HIS A 87 -2.11 15.61 8.88
CA HIS A 87 -1.48 16.47 9.88
C HIS A 87 0.01 16.71 9.63
N ASN A 88 0.68 15.81 8.89
CA ASN A 88 2.11 15.86 8.58
C ASN A 88 2.33 16.15 7.10
N LYS A 89 2.11 17.40 6.68
CA LYS A 89 2.47 17.84 5.32
C LYS A 89 3.97 18.11 5.21
N GLU A 90 4.78 17.07 5.33
CA GLU A 90 6.20 17.15 5.10
C GLU A 90 6.49 17.15 3.61
N LEU A 91 7.29 18.11 3.15
CA LEU A 91 7.74 18.19 1.76
C LEU A 91 8.97 17.33 1.49
N ARG A 92 9.68 16.92 2.54
CA ARG A 92 10.94 16.17 2.48
C ARG A 92 11.01 15.18 3.64
N PRO A 93 11.64 14.00 3.42
CA PRO A 93 12.01 13.13 4.53
C PRO A 93 13.09 13.77 5.41
N ASP A 94 13.40 13.16 6.53
CA ASP A 94 14.53 13.58 7.37
C ASP A 94 15.85 13.23 6.69
N LEU A 95 16.44 14.19 6.01
CA LEU A 95 17.65 14.00 5.22
C LEU A 95 18.87 13.63 6.09
N SER A 96 18.84 13.88 7.40
CA SER A 96 19.92 13.49 8.31
C SER A 96 20.07 11.98 8.43
N LYS A 97 19.03 11.22 8.11
CA LYS A 97 19.01 9.75 8.13
C LYS A 97 19.55 9.10 6.87
N PHE A 98 19.85 9.90 5.84
CA PHE A 98 20.35 9.39 4.57
C PHE A 98 21.84 9.69 4.40
N ARG A 99 22.59 8.68 3.94
CA ARG A 99 23.98 8.88 3.52
C ARG A 99 24.00 9.64 2.19
N ARG A 100 24.87 10.63 2.09
CA ARG A 100 25.05 11.38 0.83
C ARG A 100 25.46 10.48 -0.34
N SER A 101 26.22 9.43 -0.06
CA SER A 101 26.67 8.46 -1.05
C SER A 101 25.53 7.65 -1.69
N LEU A 102 24.37 7.58 -1.02
CA LEU A 102 23.19 6.88 -1.60
C LEU A 102 22.70 7.55 -2.87
N PHE A 103 22.77 8.89 -2.93
CA PHE A 103 22.36 9.70 -4.08
C PHE A 103 23.57 10.39 -4.72
N TRP A 104 24.60 9.61 -5.03
CA TRP A 104 25.88 10.09 -5.54
C TRP A 104 25.78 10.83 -6.88
N ASP A 105 24.76 10.54 -7.68
CA ASP A 105 24.52 11.10 -9.01
C ASP A 105 23.70 12.39 -8.99
N THR A 106 23.25 12.83 -7.83
CA THR A 106 22.50 14.08 -7.67
C THR A 106 22.70 14.66 -6.26
N SER A 107 22.38 15.92 -6.06
CA SER A 107 22.40 16.51 -4.72
C SER A 107 21.03 16.45 -4.06
N PHE A 108 21.00 16.24 -2.74
CA PHE A 108 19.75 16.21 -1.96
C PHE A 108 18.88 17.45 -2.17
N GLU A 109 19.52 18.60 -2.32
CA GLU A 109 18.85 19.90 -2.44
C GLU A 109 18.04 20.00 -3.74
N ASN A 110 18.42 19.23 -4.75
CA ASN A 110 17.79 19.23 -6.07
C ASN A 110 16.74 18.12 -6.25
N ILE A 111 16.59 17.24 -5.28
CA ILE A 111 15.58 16.17 -5.36
C ILE A 111 14.22 16.71 -4.97
N ASN A 112 13.25 16.58 -5.88
CA ASN A 112 11.84 16.77 -5.55
C ASN A 112 11.27 15.42 -5.11
N PHE A 113 11.13 15.22 -3.81
CA PHE A 113 10.70 13.94 -3.23
C PHE A 113 9.26 13.55 -3.61
N SER A 114 8.44 14.50 -4.01
CA SER A 114 7.07 14.22 -4.48
C SER A 114 7.05 13.74 -5.92
N THR A 115 7.69 14.47 -6.83
CA THR A 115 7.69 14.13 -8.27
C THR A 115 8.65 13.01 -8.63
N HIS A 116 9.74 12.86 -7.89
CA HIS A 116 10.75 11.83 -8.10
C HIS A 116 10.66 10.67 -7.12
N SER A 117 9.47 10.42 -6.59
CA SER A 117 9.26 9.37 -5.58
C SER A 117 9.71 7.99 -6.05
N GLN A 118 9.44 7.63 -7.30
CA GLN A 118 9.84 6.35 -7.87
C GLN A 118 11.36 6.17 -7.85
N TYR A 119 12.09 7.20 -8.25
CA TYR A 119 13.55 7.21 -8.23
C TYR A 119 14.10 7.04 -6.81
N VAL A 120 13.57 7.80 -5.84
CA VAL A 120 14.01 7.76 -4.45
C VAL A 120 13.73 6.38 -3.83
N ILE A 121 12.51 5.87 -4.00
CA ILE A 121 12.11 4.56 -3.46
C ILE A 121 12.99 3.45 -4.04
N ASN A 122 13.15 3.40 -5.34
CA ASN A 122 14.00 2.38 -5.97
C ASN A 122 15.43 2.45 -5.46
N ARG A 123 16.02 3.63 -5.40
CA ARG A 123 17.40 3.81 -4.95
C ARG A 123 17.58 3.35 -3.50
N VAL A 124 16.67 3.71 -2.61
CA VAL A 124 16.75 3.33 -1.19
C VAL A 124 16.59 1.82 -1.02
N PHE A 125 15.64 1.22 -1.71
CA PHE A 125 15.40 -0.23 -1.58
C PHE A 125 16.46 -1.09 -2.25
N GLU A 126 17.18 -0.57 -3.24
CA GLU A 126 18.31 -1.28 -3.86
C GLU A 126 19.60 -1.17 -3.06
N ARG A 127 19.89 -0.01 -2.46
CA ARG A 127 21.21 0.32 -1.88
C ARG A 127 21.17 0.94 -0.50
N GLY A 128 19.99 1.17 0.05
CA GLY A 128 19.81 1.81 1.35
C GLY A 128 20.08 0.86 2.51
N ASN A 129 20.42 1.44 3.65
CA ASN A 129 20.49 0.73 4.92
C ASN A 129 19.12 0.74 5.62
N GLU A 130 19.02 0.05 6.76
CA GLU A 130 17.77 -0.09 7.51
C GLU A 130 17.18 1.28 7.91
N GLU A 131 17.99 2.20 8.38
CA GLU A 131 17.53 3.54 8.79
C GLU A 131 16.97 4.34 7.62
N GLU A 132 17.63 4.27 6.47
CA GLU A 132 17.18 4.91 5.23
C GLU A 132 15.88 4.30 4.72
N ILE A 133 15.76 2.98 4.78
CA ILE A 133 14.52 2.26 4.41
C ILE A 133 13.37 2.66 5.33
N GLN A 134 13.59 2.67 6.64
CA GLN A 134 12.54 3.03 7.60
C GLN A 134 12.07 4.48 7.42
N GLU A 135 12.97 5.42 7.20
CA GLU A 135 12.59 6.81 6.94
C GLU A 135 11.82 6.96 5.63
N THR A 136 12.19 6.22 4.60
CA THR A 136 11.49 6.21 3.32
C THR A 136 10.07 5.66 3.48
N ILE A 137 9.90 4.59 4.26
CA ILE A 137 8.59 4.04 4.60
C ILE A 137 7.75 5.05 5.38
N ARG A 138 8.33 5.71 6.36
CA ARG A 138 7.65 6.74 7.17
C ARG A 138 7.15 7.89 6.29
N PHE A 139 7.99 8.38 5.38
CA PHE A 139 7.69 9.55 4.55
C PHE A 139 6.66 9.26 3.46
N TYR A 140 6.85 8.22 2.66
CA TYR A 140 5.95 7.88 1.54
C TYR A 140 4.74 7.04 1.95
N GLY A 141 4.85 6.27 3.01
CA GLY A 141 3.84 5.28 3.39
C GLY A 141 4.01 3.96 2.65
N ARG A 142 3.59 2.88 3.30
CA ARG A 142 3.77 1.51 2.78
C ARG A 142 3.06 1.26 1.46
N GLU A 143 1.88 1.84 1.28
CA GLU A 143 1.08 1.65 0.07
C GLU A 143 1.80 2.20 -1.17
N GLN A 144 2.30 3.43 -1.10
CA GLN A 144 3.03 4.03 -2.21
C GLN A 144 4.31 3.26 -2.53
N ILE A 145 5.02 2.79 -1.51
CA ILE A 145 6.23 1.98 -1.68
C ILE A 145 5.92 0.67 -2.40
N LEU A 146 4.87 -0.04 -1.99
CA LEU A 146 4.47 -1.29 -2.63
C LEU A 146 4.06 -1.09 -4.09
N GLN A 147 3.34 -0.03 -4.40
CA GLN A 147 2.99 0.31 -5.77
C GLN A 147 4.22 0.61 -6.63
N SER A 148 5.25 1.22 -6.03
CA SER A 148 6.49 1.54 -6.72
C SER A 148 7.37 0.32 -6.98
N ILE A 149 7.45 -0.61 -6.03
CA ILE A 149 8.29 -1.81 -6.14
C ILE A 149 7.59 -2.92 -6.91
N TYR A 150 6.27 -3.07 -6.71
CA TYR A 150 5.45 -4.11 -7.33
C TYR A 150 4.26 -3.47 -8.03
N PRO A 151 4.47 -2.77 -9.16
CA PRO A 151 3.37 -2.18 -9.90
C PRO A 151 2.43 -3.27 -10.40
N LEU A 152 1.16 -3.15 -10.04
CA LEU A 152 0.11 -4.03 -10.53
C LEU A 152 -0.36 -3.50 -11.90
N ASN A 153 0.43 -3.75 -12.93
CA ASN A 153 0.20 -3.20 -14.27
C ASN A 153 -0.67 -4.07 -15.17
N GLU A 154 -1.10 -5.23 -14.71
CA GLU A 154 -1.90 -6.12 -15.54
C GLU A 154 -3.38 -6.06 -15.18
N PRO A 155 -4.26 -5.84 -16.18
CA PRO A 155 -5.69 -5.99 -15.96
C PRO A 155 -6.00 -7.48 -15.71
N PHE A 156 -6.81 -7.71 -14.72
CA PHE A 156 -7.34 -9.04 -14.44
C PHE A 156 -8.31 -9.47 -15.53
#